data_b5d526b6fdd33bf3a0df44c55da23124
#
_entry.id   b5d526b6fdd33bf3a0df44c55da23124
#
_cell.length_a   1.000
_cell.length_b   1.000
_cell.length_c   1.000
_cell.angle_alpha   90.00
_cell.angle_beta   90.00
_cell.angle_gamma   90.00
#
_symmetry.space_group_name_H-M   'P 1'
#
loop_
_entity.id
_entity.type
_entity.pdbx_description
1 polymer ?
#
loop_
_entity_poly.entity_id
_entity_poly.type
_entity_poly.pdbx_seq_one_letter_code
_entity_poly.pdbx_strand_id
1 'polypeptide(L)' 'MIRELNHRVNDGIEVRLLWNSNTNGVSVSVAETRYEVSVEFGVAAIDALEAFHHPYAYAAQERHEDALAA' A
#
# COMPACT_ATOMS: atom_id res chain seq x y z
N MET A 1 -3.77 -5.21 16.19
CA MET A 1 -4.70 -5.88 15.28
C MET A 1 -4.77 -5.10 13.97
N ILE A 2 -4.66 -5.78 12.85
CA ILE A 2 -4.74 -5.14 11.53
C ILE A 2 -6.16 -5.23 11.01
N ARG A 3 -6.70 -4.10 10.57
CA ARG A 3 -8.05 -4.02 10.01
C ARG A 3 -7.99 -3.50 8.58
N GLU A 4 -8.78 -4.11 7.70
CA GLU A 4 -8.94 -3.64 6.34
C GLU A 4 -9.96 -2.50 6.33
N LEU A 5 -9.52 -1.32 5.94
CA LEU A 5 -10.38 -0.14 5.89
C LEU A 5 -11.06 0.00 4.55
N ASN A 6 -10.43 -0.44 3.48
CA ASN A 6 -10.98 -0.40 2.14
C ASN A 6 -10.30 -1.45 1.26
N HIS A 7 -10.97 -1.82 0.18
CA HIS A 7 -10.50 -2.88 -0.70
C HIS A 7 -11.10 -2.68 -2.09
N ARG A 8 -10.28 -2.83 -3.12
CA ARG A 8 -10.76 -2.80 -4.50
C ARG A 8 -9.98 -3.79 -5.35
N VAL A 9 -10.63 -4.28 -6.38
CA VAL A 9 -10.02 -5.18 -7.37
C VAL A 9 -10.34 -4.65 -8.76
N ASN A 10 -9.33 -4.54 -9.60
CA ASN A 10 -9.48 -4.09 -10.97
C ASN A 10 -8.37 -4.71 -11.83
N ASP A 11 -8.75 -5.35 -12.92
CA ASP A 11 -7.82 -5.95 -13.89
C ASP A 11 -6.78 -6.88 -13.26
N GLY A 12 -7.19 -7.68 -12.28
CA GLY A 12 -6.29 -8.62 -11.60
C GLY A 12 -5.36 -7.97 -10.59
N ILE A 13 -5.58 -6.70 -10.29
CA ILE A 13 -4.83 -5.98 -9.27
C ILE A 13 -5.74 -5.75 -8.07
N GLU A 14 -5.33 -6.24 -6.90
CA GLU A 14 -6.06 -6.08 -5.66
C GLU A 14 -5.33 -5.08 -4.78
N VAL A 15 -6.04 -4.04 -4.33
CA VAL A 15 -5.49 -3.01 -3.46
C VAL A 15 -6.26 -2.98 -2.16
N ARG A 16 -5.57 -3.01 -1.05
CA ARG A 16 -6.15 -2.95 0.29
C ARG A 16 -5.55 -1.82 1.08
N LEU A 17 -6.40 -1.09 1.77
CA LEU A 17 -5.99 -0.08 2.73
C LEU A 17 -6.10 -0.68 4.12
N LEU A 18 -4.99 -0.74 4.85
CA LEU A 18 -4.89 -1.43 6.12
C LEU A 18 -4.52 -0.47 7.24
N TRP A 19 -5.06 -0.74 8.43
CA TRP A 19 -4.76 0.04 9.63
C TRP A 19 -4.38 -0.92 10.76
N ASN A 20 -3.27 -0.63 11.41
CA ASN A 20 -2.81 -1.39 12.57
C ASN A 20 -3.15 -0.62 13.83
N SER A 21 -4.06 -1.16 14.64
CA SER A 21 -4.54 -0.51 15.86
C SER A 21 -3.47 -0.43 16.94
N ASN A 22 -2.47 -1.32 16.93
CA ASN A 22 -1.39 -1.31 17.92
C ASN A 22 -0.41 -0.18 17.70
N THR A 23 -0.11 0.14 16.45
CA THR A 23 0.87 1.17 16.09
C THR A 23 0.22 2.44 15.55
N ASN A 24 -1.08 2.38 15.27
CA ASN A 24 -1.82 3.41 14.56
C ASN A 24 -1.27 3.68 13.15
N GLY A 25 -0.52 2.73 12.62
CA GLY A 25 0.07 2.83 11.29
C GLY A 25 -0.92 2.46 10.20
N VAL A 26 -0.80 3.14 9.07
CA VAL A 26 -1.60 2.88 7.87
C VAL A 26 -0.69 2.36 6.78
N SER A 27 -1.15 1.36 6.05
CA SER A 27 -0.38 0.78 4.95
C SER A 27 -1.30 0.46 3.77
N VAL A 28 -0.69 0.33 2.61
CA VAL A 28 -1.37 -0.08 1.38
C VAL A 28 -0.72 -1.36 0.89
N SER A 29 -1.55 -2.36 0.62
CA SER A 29 -1.12 -3.64 0.07
C SER A 29 -1.62 -3.75 -1.37
N VAL A 30 -0.73 -4.07 -2.30
CA VAL A 30 -1.05 -4.26 -3.71
C VAL A 30 -0.64 -5.67 -4.11
N ALA A 31 -1.57 -6.43 -4.64
CA ALA A 31 -1.31 -7.79 -5.12
C ALA A 31 -1.73 -7.90 -6.58
N GLU A 32 -0.81 -8.29 -7.43
CA GLU A 32 -1.08 -8.58 -8.83
C GLU A 32 -1.21 -10.08 -8.99
N THR A 33 -2.44 -10.57 -9.10
CA THR A 33 -2.72 -12.01 -9.15
C THR A 33 -2.11 -12.67 -10.38
N ARG A 34 -2.00 -11.92 -11.48
CA ARG A 34 -1.49 -12.43 -12.75
C ARG A 34 -0.02 -12.82 -12.67
N TYR A 35 0.77 -12.11 -11.89
CA TYR A 35 2.21 -12.31 -11.77
C TYR A 35 2.65 -12.82 -10.41
N GLU A 36 1.70 -13.08 -9.53
CA GLU A 36 1.97 -13.48 -8.14
C GLU A 36 2.91 -12.52 -7.41
N VAL A 37 2.78 -11.23 -7.71
CA VAL A 37 3.60 -10.19 -7.09
C VAL A 37 2.75 -9.42 -6.08
N SER A 38 3.29 -9.20 -4.90
CA SER A 38 2.63 -8.38 -3.89
C SER A 38 3.62 -7.41 -3.26
N VAL A 39 3.13 -6.20 -2.97
CA VAL A 39 3.92 -5.14 -2.34
C VAL A 39 3.06 -4.52 -1.23
N GLU A 40 3.68 -4.25 -0.09
CA GLU A 40 3.02 -3.53 0.99
C GLU A 40 3.94 -2.42 1.46
N PHE A 41 3.38 -1.23 1.70
CA PHE A 41 4.16 -0.08 2.13
C PHE A 41 3.34 0.80 3.08
N GLY A 42 4.04 1.39 4.06
CA GLY A 42 3.42 2.32 5.00
C GLY A 42 3.18 3.68 4.36
N VAL A 43 2.12 4.36 4.78
CA VAL A 43 1.81 5.71 4.32
C VAL A 43 1.40 6.56 5.51
N ALA A 44 1.57 7.88 5.38
CA ALA A 44 1.02 8.80 6.37
C ALA A 44 -0.50 8.77 6.30
N ALA A 45 -1.17 8.91 7.45
CA ALA A 45 -2.63 8.84 7.49
C ALA A 45 -3.29 9.86 6.56
N ILE A 46 -2.70 11.05 6.45
CA ILE A 46 -3.22 12.11 5.57
C ILE A 46 -3.17 11.72 4.09
N ASP A 47 -2.25 10.83 3.72
CA ASP A 47 -2.06 10.38 2.35
C ASP A 47 -2.79 9.07 2.04
N ALA A 48 -3.48 8.50 3.01
CA ALA A 48 -4.03 7.15 2.92
C ALA A 48 -4.93 6.95 1.70
N LEU A 49 -5.89 7.84 1.47
CA LEU A 49 -6.82 7.70 0.36
C LEU A 49 -6.13 7.90 -0.99
N GLU A 50 -5.23 8.86 -1.07
CA GLU A 50 -4.47 9.09 -2.29
C GLU A 50 -3.60 7.89 -2.64
N ALA A 51 -2.91 7.33 -1.65
CA ALA A 51 -2.09 6.14 -1.84
C ALA A 51 -2.94 4.92 -2.24
N PHE A 52 -4.14 4.81 -1.69
CA PHE A 52 -5.05 3.74 -2.05
C PHE A 52 -5.51 3.84 -3.52
N HIS A 53 -5.72 5.05 -4.03
CA HIS A 53 -6.12 5.27 -5.42
C HIS A 53 -4.94 5.25 -6.40
N HIS A 54 -3.75 5.61 -5.94
CA HIS A 54 -2.54 5.70 -6.77
C HIS A 54 -1.37 4.97 -6.10
N PRO A 55 -1.52 3.66 -5.83
CA PRO A 55 -0.53 2.94 -5.02
C PRO A 55 0.86 2.87 -5.64
N TYR A 56 0.94 2.78 -6.96
CA TYR A 56 2.25 2.66 -7.61
C TYR A 56 3.11 3.91 -7.50
N ALA A 57 2.49 5.07 -7.41
CA ALA A 57 3.24 6.31 -7.19
C ALA A 57 3.94 6.30 -5.84
N TYR A 58 3.25 5.82 -4.81
CA TYR A 58 3.81 5.76 -3.46
C TYR A 58 4.83 4.62 -3.31
N ALA A 59 4.56 3.47 -3.93
CA ALA A 59 5.51 2.36 -3.93
C ALA A 59 6.81 2.74 -4.63
N ALA A 60 6.74 3.45 -5.73
CA ALA A 60 7.93 3.91 -6.46
C ALA A 60 8.74 4.90 -5.63
N GLN A 61 8.07 5.82 -4.91
CA GLN A 61 8.72 6.75 -4.00
C GLN A 61 9.49 6.03 -2.90
N GLU A 62 8.87 5.05 -2.27
CA GLU A 62 9.49 4.28 -1.20
C GLU A 62 10.73 3.54 -1.70
N ARG A 63 10.64 2.92 -2.88
CA ARG A 63 11.79 2.24 -3.48
C ARG A 63 12.92 3.21 -3.82
N HIS A 64 12.58 4.40 -4.28
CA HIS A 64 13.56 5.43 -4.60
C HIS A 64 14.30 5.88 -3.33
N GLU A 65 13.58 6.08 -2.24
CA GLU A 65 14.18 6.43 -0.96
C GLU A 65 15.13 5.34 -0.46
N ASP A 66 14.73 4.08 -0.58
CA ASP A 66 15.56 2.94 -0.21
C ASP A 66 16.84 2.91 -1.04
N ALA A 67 16.75 3.16 -2.33
CA ALA A 67 17.91 3.20 -3.22
C ALA A 67 18.87 4.32 -2.84
N LEU A 68 18.34 5.46 -2.42
CA LEU A 68 19.16 6.59 -1.99
C LEU A 68 19.80 6.34 -0.61
N ALA A 69 19.13 5.59 0.24
CA ALA A 69 19.62 5.24 1.57
C ALA A 69 20.69 4.15 1.53
N ALA A 70 20.67 3.35 0.50
CA ALA A 70 21.65 2.29 0.33
C ALA A 70 22.99 2.82 -0.18
#